data_52ba40424962d7e4c3c766629e269bcc
#
_entry.id   52ba40424962d7e4c3c766629e269bcc
#
_cell.length_a   1.000
_cell.length_b   1.000
_cell.length_c   1.000
_cell.angle_alpha   90.00
_cell.angle_beta   90.00
_cell.angle_gamma   90.00
#
_symmetry.space_group_name_H-M   'P 1'
#
loop_
_entity.id
_entity.type
_entity.pdbx_description
1 polymer ?
#
loop_
_entity_poly.entity_id
_entity_poly.type
_entity_poly.pdbx_seq_one_letter_code
_entity_poly.pdbx_strand_id
1 'polypeptide(L)'
;MRGQQERTGPLFSYISTEERIPASHPLRQVRRLADQALDRLNPTFCKLYPEGGRPSIPPEQQLLALLLQAIYGIRSERMLIEQLDYNLLFRWFVGLNPDDPVWHPTTFTKNRDRLLNEELMAKFLELLLSAPEVKPLLSSEHFSVDGTLLRAWASHSSLERIDGLDDDPPPPSGGRGFGGSSSGTKRAKGDFRGLLLSNQTHRSTSDDEARLFKKAPGVGAFLSFMGHCVMENRNGLVVASEVSQATGKAERDAALRMARSLRGAHQKTLGADKGYDTREFVADLRINGITPHVAQNIQTRRSSAIDGRTARHQGYAQSINARKRIEQVFGWIKQSAGLRQLKARGRSKVGAVFRLHVVAYNLIRITNLLRAQEVMA
;
A
#
# COMPACT_ATOMS: atom_id res chain seq x y z
N MET A 1 38.18 8.25 31.92
CA MET A 1 39.10 9.20 31.22
C MET A 1 38.30 9.88 30.13
N ARG A 2 38.27 11.21 30.03
CA ARG A 2 37.56 11.93 28.97
C ARG A 2 38.38 11.83 27.67
N GLY A 3 37.77 11.33 26.56
CA GLY A 3 38.41 11.31 25.24
C GLY A 3 38.64 12.73 24.72
N GLN A 4 39.74 12.92 23.97
CA GLN A 4 40.01 14.16 23.27
C GLN A 4 39.30 14.18 21.93
N GLN A 5 38.75 15.33 21.56
CA GLN A 5 38.09 15.54 20.27
C GLN A 5 39.15 15.99 19.24
N GLU A 6 39.51 15.14 18.31
CA GLU A 6 40.28 15.53 17.13
C GLU A 6 39.35 16.22 16.13
N ARG A 7 39.70 17.42 15.68
CA ARG A 7 38.88 18.23 14.75
C ARG A 7 39.33 18.12 13.29
N THR A 8 40.47 17.49 13.05
CA THR A 8 41.04 17.29 11.71
C THR A 8 41.02 15.82 11.37
N GLY A 9 40.26 15.46 10.35
CA GLY A 9 40.28 14.10 9.79
C GLY A 9 41.41 13.92 8.75
N PRO A 10 41.74 12.68 8.37
CA PRO A 10 42.68 12.41 7.29
C PRO A 10 42.16 12.97 5.97
N LEU A 11 43.06 13.49 5.12
CA LEU A 11 42.75 14.10 3.84
C LEU A 11 42.19 13.08 2.83
N PHE A 12 42.57 11.82 2.98
CA PHE A 12 42.13 10.69 2.14
C PHE A 12 41.63 9.53 3.00
N SER A 13 40.58 8.86 2.55
CA SER A 13 40.07 7.64 3.16
C SER A 13 39.95 6.55 2.07
N TYR A 14 40.54 5.39 2.32
CA TYR A 14 40.54 4.24 1.39
C TYR A 14 39.59 3.14 1.92
N ILE A 15 38.33 3.50 2.13
CA ILE A 15 37.31 2.54 2.60
C ILE A 15 36.24 2.37 1.52
N SER A 16 36.03 1.12 1.08
CA SER A 16 34.91 0.80 0.22
C SER A 16 33.60 0.83 1.02
N THR A 17 32.49 1.17 0.36
CA THR A 17 31.17 1.11 0.98
C THR A 17 30.82 -0.32 1.42
N GLU A 18 31.30 -1.32 0.68
CA GLU A 18 31.08 -2.74 0.99
C GLU A 18 31.75 -3.16 2.31
N GLU A 19 32.96 -2.71 2.56
CA GLU A 19 33.68 -2.99 3.82
C GLU A 19 33.11 -2.20 5.00
N ARG A 20 32.61 -0.96 4.74
CA ARG A 20 32.05 -0.10 5.78
C ARG A 20 30.78 -0.63 6.38
N ILE A 21 29.93 -1.30 5.57
CA ILE A 21 28.64 -1.82 6.04
C ILE A 21 28.85 -3.19 6.70
N PRO A 22 28.45 -3.37 7.98
CA PRO A 22 28.62 -4.65 8.67
C PRO A 22 28.00 -5.83 7.92
N ALA A 23 28.68 -6.98 7.89
CA ALA A 23 28.15 -8.18 7.24
C ALA A 23 26.80 -8.63 7.79
N SER A 24 26.54 -8.38 9.08
CA SER A 24 25.27 -8.69 9.76
C SER A 24 24.16 -7.66 9.53
N HIS A 25 24.41 -6.57 8.75
CA HIS A 25 23.41 -5.53 8.57
C HIS A 25 22.16 -6.04 7.82
N PRO A 26 20.92 -5.78 8.32
CA PRO A 26 19.68 -6.31 7.74
C PRO A 26 19.49 -5.98 6.26
N LEU A 27 19.91 -4.79 5.83
CA LEU A 27 19.77 -4.37 4.44
C LEU A 27 20.59 -5.22 3.46
N ARG A 28 21.59 -5.98 3.90
CA ARG A 28 22.32 -6.89 3.01
C ARG A 28 21.41 -7.96 2.44
N GLN A 29 20.59 -8.55 3.29
CA GLN A 29 19.65 -9.58 2.85
C GLN A 29 18.48 -8.97 2.06
N VAL A 30 17.99 -7.81 2.47
CA VAL A 30 16.98 -7.04 1.69
C VAL A 30 17.52 -6.73 0.29
N ARG A 31 18.77 -6.24 0.18
CA ARG A 31 19.42 -5.93 -1.08
C ARG A 31 19.55 -7.16 -1.97
N ARG A 32 20.05 -8.27 -1.43
CA ARG A 32 20.21 -9.53 -2.16
C ARG A 32 18.89 -10.04 -2.74
N LEU A 33 17.81 -10.03 -1.94
CA LEU A 33 16.47 -10.43 -2.38
C LEU A 33 15.91 -9.47 -3.45
N ALA A 34 16.13 -8.17 -3.29
CA ALA A 34 15.71 -7.17 -4.26
C ALA A 34 16.47 -7.34 -5.57
N ASP A 35 17.80 -7.48 -5.55
CA ASP A 35 18.64 -7.66 -6.74
C ASP A 35 18.23 -8.91 -7.53
N GLN A 36 18.00 -10.05 -6.89
CA GLN A 36 17.51 -11.26 -7.55
C GLN A 36 16.19 -11.06 -8.29
N ALA A 37 15.28 -10.28 -7.73
CA ALA A 37 14.00 -9.97 -8.40
C ALA A 37 14.18 -8.93 -9.51
N LEU A 38 15.06 -7.93 -9.33
CA LEU A 38 15.38 -6.90 -10.32
C LEU A 38 16.09 -7.47 -11.54
N ASP A 39 17.05 -8.40 -11.35
CA ASP A 39 17.72 -9.10 -12.45
C ASP A 39 16.73 -9.82 -13.36
N ARG A 40 15.70 -10.44 -12.76
CA ARG A 40 14.64 -11.12 -13.50
C ARG A 40 13.63 -10.14 -14.14
N LEU A 41 13.63 -8.86 -13.74
CA LEU A 41 12.86 -7.79 -14.36
C LEU A 41 13.56 -7.16 -15.57
N ASN A 42 14.84 -7.44 -15.80
CA ASN A 42 15.62 -6.83 -16.87
C ASN A 42 14.93 -6.90 -18.27
N PRO A 43 14.31 -8.00 -18.71
CA PRO A 43 13.58 -8.04 -19.97
C PRO A 43 12.40 -7.06 -20.03
N THR A 44 11.82 -6.71 -18.89
CA THR A 44 10.75 -5.70 -18.80
C THR A 44 11.33 -4.30 -18.87
N PHE A 45 12.46 -4.06 -18.24
CA PHE A 45 13.17 -2.77 -18.34
C PHE A 45 13.59 -2.46 -19.76
N CYS A 46 14.14 -3.42 -20.49
CA CYS A 46 14.52 -3.25 -21.90
C CYS A 46 13.33 -2.81 -22.78
N LYS A 47 12.11 -3.23 -22.46
CA LYS A 47 10.90 -2.78 -23.18
C LYS A 47 10.45 -1.37 -22.80
N LEU A 48 10.78 -0.91 -21.59
CA LEU A 48 10.38 0.42 -21.09
C LEU A 48 11.35 1.53 -21.52
N TYR A 49 12.58 1.17 -21.87
CA TYR A 49 13.64 2.12 -22.25
C TYR A 49 14.01 1.94 -23.71
N PRO A 50 14.03 3.01 -24.52
CA PRO A 50 14.48 2.94 -25.91
C PRO A 50 15.99 2.66 -25.97
N GLU A 51 16.44 2.01 -27.04
CA GLU A 51 17.85 1.67 -27.25
C GLU A 51 18.75 2.89 -27.52
N GLY A 52 18.16 4.03 -27.90
CA GLY A 52 18.89 5.27 -28.24
C GLY A 52 18.58 6.42 -27.30
N GLY A 53 19.44 7.44 -27.27
CA GLY A 53 19.27 8.66 -26.50
C GLY A 53 20.24 8.79 -25.33
N ARG A 54 20.06 9.88 -24.53
CA ARG A 54 20.89 10.11 -23.34
C ARG A 54 20.63 9.03 -22.28
N PRO A 55 21.66 8.40 -21.69
CA PRO A 55 21.51 7.46 -20.60
C PRO A 55 20.68 8.04 -19.45
N SER A 56 19.68 7.28 -19.02
CA SER A 56 18.84 7.64 -17.87
C SER A 56 19.41 7.02 -16.59
N ILE A 57 18.79 7.32 -15.45
CA ILE A 57 19.06 6.59 -14.21
C ILE A 57 18.78 5.10 -14.44
N PRO A 58 19.69 4.18 -14.08
CA PRO A 58 19.41 2.76 -14.15
C PRO A 58 18.14 2.41 -13.36
N PRO A 59 17.19 1.68 -13.97
CA PRO A 59 15.92 1.37 -13.32
C PRO A 59 16.08 0.60 -12.01
N GLU A 60 17.09 -0.27 -11.92
CA GLU A 60 17.44 -1.04 -10.73
C GLU A 60 17.82 -0.10 -9.58
N GLN A 61 18.74 0.82 -9.82
CA GLN A 61 19.16 1.82 -8.82
C GLN A 61 18.00 2.69 -8.36
N GLN A 62 17.14 3.10 -9.30
CA GLN A 62 15.99 3.91 -8.96
C GLN A 62 14.95 3.17 -8.13
N LEU A 63 14.68 1.90 -8.44
CA LEU A 63 13.78 1.07 -7.63
C LEU A 63 14.36 0.77 -6.24
N LEU A 64 15.67 0.52 -6.14
CA LEU A 64 16.34 0.39 -4.84
C LEU A 64 16.25 1.68 -4.01
N ALA A 65 16.41 2.86 -4.64
CA ALA A 65 16.24 4.14 -3.96
C ALA A 65 14.78 4.35 -3.48
N LEU A 66 13.80 3.98 -4.28
CA LEU A 66 12.38 4.03 -3.88
C LEU A 66 12.04 3.02 -2.76
N LEU A 67 12.68 1.85 -2.75
CA LEU A 67 12.57 0.90 -1.63
C LEU A 67 13.14 1.49 -0.34
N LEU A 68 14.31 2.15 -0.39
CA LEU A 68 14.86 2.89 0.76
C LEU A 68 13.88 3.95 1.26
N GLN A 69 13.28 4.70 0.33
CA GLN A 69 12.29 5.71 0.69
C GLN A 69 11.13 5.11 1.50
N ALA A 70 10.62 3.96 1.08
CA ALA A 70 9.55 3.25 1.78
C ALA A 70 10.04 2.64 3.11
N ILE A 71 11.19 1.97 3.13
CA ILE A 71 11.74 1.28 4.31
C ILE A 71 12.04 2.28 5.44
N TYR A 72 12.60 3.43 5.11
CA TYR A 72 12.98 4.47 6.09
C TYR A 72 11.93 5.57 6.27
N GLY A 73 10.78 5.48 5.58
CA GLY A 73 9.70 6.47 5.69
C GLY A 73 10.11 7.89 5.27
N ILE A 74 11.00 8.00 4.26
CA ILE A 74 11.54 9.28 3.82
C ILE A 74 10.44 10.09 3.13
N ARG A 75 10.19 11.30 3.64
CA ARG A 75 9.02 12.12 3.26
C ARG A 75 9.00 12.55 1.79
N SER A 76 10.16 12.81 1.18
CA SER A 76 10.25 13.38 -0.16
C SER A 76 11.44 12.83 -0.93
N GLU A 77 11.32 12.85 -2.25
CA GLU A 77 12.42 12.49 -3.15
C GLU A 77 13.62 13.42 -3.01
N ARG A 78 13.39 14.72 -2.74
CA ARG A 78 14.46 15.66 -2.47
C ARG A 78 15.28 15.23 -1.24
N MET A 79 14.58 14.86 -0.15
CA MET A 79 15.26 14.34 1.06
C MET A 79 15.94 13.00 0.80
N LEU A 80 15.35 12.12 -0.03
CA LEU A 80 15.98 10.85 -0.43
C LEU A 80 17.29 11.10 -1.16
N ILE A 81 17.30 12.01 -2.12
CA ILE A 81 18.49 12.37 -2.90
C ILE A 81 19.54 13.02 -2.03
N GLU A 82 19.15 13.91 -1.13
CA GLU A 82 20.02 14.51 -0.12
C GLU A 82 20.65 13.43 0.78
N GLN A 83 19.88 12.45 1.24
CA GLN A 83 20.41 11.31 1.99
C GLN A 83 21.37 10.44 1.16
N LEU A 84 21.08 10.24 -0.12
CA LEU A 84 21.96 9.51 -1.03
C LEU A 84 23.29 10.26 -1.28
N ASP A 85 23.34 11.56 -1.09
CA ASP A 85 24.57 12.35 -1.32
C ASP A 85 25.64 12.06 -0.25
N TYR A 86 25.26 11.89 1.00
CA TYR A 86 26.22 11.73 2.10
C TYR A 86 26.06 10.47 2.96
N ASN A 87 24.97 9.70 2.80
CA ASN A 87 24.76 8.48 3.59
C ASN A 87 25.37 7.27 2.90
N LEU A 88 26.51 6.78 3.39
CA LEU A 88 27.23 5.66 2.82
C LEU A 88 26.40 4.35 2.77
N LEU A 89 25.53 4.11 3.77
CA LEU A 89 24.65 2.95 3.77
C LEU A 89 23.65 3.00 2.61
N PHE A 90 23.09 4.19 2.34
CA PHE A 90 22.13 4.38 1.25
C PHE A 90 22.82 4.29 -0.12
N ARG A 91 24.01 4.87 -0.25
CA ARG A 91 24.84 4.75 -1.46
C ARG A 91 25.17 3.30 -1.76
N TRP A 92 25.64 2.57 -0.76
CA TRP A 92 25.89 1.15 -0.87
C TRP A 92 24.63 0.38 -1.30
N PHE A 93 23.49 0.64 -0.65
CA PHE A 93 22.24 -0.07 -0.97
C PHE A 93 21.76 0.17 -2.39
N VAL A 94 21.97 1.35 -2.94
CA VAL A 94 21.58 1.72 -4.32
C VAL A 94 22.66 1.31 -5.34
N GLY A 95 23.89 1.07 -4.91
CA GLY A 95 25.01 0.75 -5.80
C GLY A 95 25.71 1.97 -6.37
N LEU A 96 25.81 3.04 -5.55
CA LEU A 96 26.60 4.23 -5.83
C LEU A 96 27.92 4.18 -5.07
N ASN A 97 29.03 4.50 -5.74
CA ASN A 97 30.32 4.69 -5.09
C ASN A 97 30.34 6.00 -4.27
N PRO A 98 31.26 6.15 -3.31
CA PRO A 98 31.38 7.36 -2.50
C PRO A 98 31.49 8.66 -3.34
N ASP A 99 32.16 8.59 -4.49
CA ASP A 99 32.46 9.73 -5.35
C ASP A 99 31.48 9.91 -6.52
N ASP A 100 30.53 8.96 -6.72
CA ASP A 100 29.56 9.07 -7.80
C ASP A 100 28.62 10.26 -7.56
N PRO A 101 28.32 11.08 -8.59
CA PRO A 101 27.33 12.15 -8.44
C PRO A 101 25.93 11.56 -8.26
N VAL A 102 25.16 12.14 -7.35
CA VAL A 102 23.76 11.78 -7.17
C VAL A 102 22.89 12.53 -8.19
N TRP A 103 21.79 11.93 -8.55
CA TRP A 103 20.87 12.46 -9.57
C TRP A 103 20.18 13.75 -9.11
N HIS A 104 19.90 14.63 -10.05
CA HIS A 104 19.07 15.80 -9.77
C HIS A 104 17.60 15.36 -9.47
N PRO A 105 16.92 15.99 -8.49
CA PRO A 105 15.55 15.62 -8.08
C PRO A 105 14.54 15.57 -9.24
N THR A 106 14.63 16.52 -10.18
CA THR A 106 13.70 16.53 -11.34
C THR A 106 13.94 15.37 -12.29
N THR A 107 15.20 14.95 -12.48
CA THR A 107 15.56 13.77 -13.28
C THR A 107 15.03 12.50 -12.63
N PHE A 108 15.18 12.38 -11.31
CA PHE A 108 14.67 11.27 -10.54
C PHE A 108 13.14 11.16 -10.66
N THR A 109 12.42 12.26 -10.43
CA THR A 109 10.95 12.30 -10.54
C THR A 109 10.44 11.89 -11.92
N LYS A 110 11.06 12.41 -13.00
CA LYS A 110 10.67 12.05 -14.38
C LYS A 110 10.88 10.56 -14.68
N ASN A 111 12.01 10.00 -14.25
CA ASN A 111 12.28 8.57 -14.45
C ASN A 111 11.40 7.69 -13.55
N ARG A 112 11.14 8.10 -12.30
CA ARG A 112 10.20 7.43 -11.41
C ARG A 112 8.83 7.23 -12.06
N ASP A 113 8.29 8.25 -12.70
CA ASP A 113 6.96 8.20 -13.33
C ASP A 113 6.87 7.15 -14.45
N ARG A 114 8.00 6.78 -15.04
CA ARG A 114 8.11 5.68 -16.01
C ARG A 114 8.08 4.31 -15.31
N LEU A 115 8.74 4.20 -14.15
CA LEU A 115 8.85 2.95 -13.38
C LEU A 115 7.65 2.65 -12.49
N LEU A 116 6.97 3.69 -11.96
CA LEU A 116 5.78 3.51 -11.14
C LEU A 116 4.55 3.17 -11.99
N ASN A 117 4.56 1.95 -12.49
CA ASN A 117 3.51 1.32 -13.27
C ASN A 117 2.99 0.09 -12.51
N GLU A 118 1.69 -0.11 -12.55
CA GLU A 118 1.01 -1.18 -11.79
C GLU A 118 1.47 -2.57 -12.17
N GLU A 119 1.70 -2.82 -13.46
CA GLU A 119 2.13 -4.11 -14.00
C GLU A 119 3.56 -4.44 -13.58
N LEU A 120 4.48 -3.47 -13.69
CA LEU A 120 5.86 -3.64 -13.26
C LEU A 120 5.94 -3.95 -11.76
N MET A 121 5.19 -3.23 -10.93
CA MET A 121 5.18 -3.47 -9.50
C MET A 121 4.50 -4.80 -9.13
N ALA A 122 3.50 -5.24 -9.91
CA ALA A 122 2.90 -6.57 -9.74
C ALA A 122 3.91 -7.66 -10.07
N LYS A 123 4.65 -7.48 -11.16
CA LYS A 123 5.70 -8.41 -11.58
C LYS A 123 6.83 -8.47 -10.55
N PHE A 124 7.23 -7.33 -10.00
CA PHE A 124 8.24 -7.28 -8.96
C PHE A 124 7.81 -8.08 -7.72
N LEU A 125 6.57 -7.90 -7.25
CA LEU A 125 6.02 -8.68 -6.14
C LEU A 125 6.00 -10.18 -6.47
N GLU A 126 5.54 -10.56 -7.66
CA GLU A 126 5.50 -11.97 -8.11
C GLU A 126 6.90 -12.59 -8.12
N LEU A 127 7.89 -11.88 -8.66
CA LEU A 127 9.26 -12.37 -8.76
C LEU A 127 9.90 -12.53 -7.37
N LEU A 128 9.69 -11.58 -6.46
CA LEU A 128 10.12 -11.68 -5.07
C LEU A 128 9.52 -12.92 -4.39
N LEU A 129 8.20 -13.13 -4.50
CA LEU A 129 7.52 -14.27 -3.88
C LEU A 129 7.87 -15.61 -4.53
N SER A 130 8.33 -15.60 -5.78
CA SER A 130 8.75 -16.80 -6.51
C SER A 130 10.20 -17.20 -6.27
N ALA A 131 10.95 -16.42 -5.50
CA ALA A 131 12.34 -16.76 -5.15
C ALA A 131 12.41 -18.11 -4.40
N PRO A 132 13.41 -18.98 -4.70
CA PRO A 132 13.50 -20.32 -4.12
C PRO A 132 13.48 -20.34 -2.59
N GLU A 133 14.13 -19.39 -1.96
CA GLU A 133 14.19 -19.24 -0.50
C GLU A 133 12.92 -18.64 0.12
N VAL A 134 12.07 -17.98 -0.68
CA VAL A 134 10.82 -17.38 -0.21
C VAL A 134 9.64 -18.33 -0.34
N LYS A 135 9.61 -19.16 -1.40
CA LYS A 135 8.52 -20.13 -1.62
C LYS A 135 8.18 -21.00 -0.40
N PRO A 136 9.15 -21.56 0.35
CA PRO A 136 8.85 -22.37 1.53
C PRO A 136 8.17 -21.59 2.67
N LEU A 137 8.33 -20.27 2.69
CA LEU A 137 7.70 -19.40 3.69
C LEU A 137 6.22 -19.16 3.41
N LEU A 138 5.74 -19.41 2.19
CA LEU A 138 4.37 -19.12 1.80
C LEU A 138 3.44 -20.29 2.14
N SER A 139 2.26 -19.96 2.67
CA SER A 139 1.13 -20.90 2.73
C SER A 139 0.38 -20.87 1.41
N SER A 140 -0.06 -22.06 0.93
CA SER A 140 -0.91 -22.19 -0.25
C SER A 140 -2.40 -22.37 0.07
N GLU A 141 -2.78 -22.39 1.37
CA GLU A 141 -4.11 -22.85 1.80
C GLU A 141 -4.89 -21.78 2.55
N HIS A 142 -4.24 -21.03 3.44
CA HIS A 142 -4.91 -20.14 4.37
C HIS A 142 -4.52 -18.68 4.15
N PHE A 143 -5.51 -17.87 3.79
CA PHE A 143 -5.33 -16.47 3.45
C PHE A 143 -6.26 -15.57 4.26
N SER A 144 -5.90 -14.30 4.37
CA SER A 144 -6.73 -13.24 4.91
C SER A 144 -6.78 -12.06 3.96
N VAL A 145 -7.94 -11.42 3.87
CA VAL A 145 -8.12 -10.21 3.05
C VAL A 145 -8.66 -9.07 3.90
N ASP A 146 -8.19 -7.87 3.59
CA ASP A 146 -8.72 -6.64 4.17
C ASP A 146 -8.41 -5.44 3.28
N GLY A 147 -9.11 -4.33 3.51
CA GLY A 147 -8.96 -3.06 2.83
C GLY A 147 -8.51 -1.93 3.75
N THR A 148 -7.89 -0.93 3.18
CA THR A 148 -7.49 0.27 3.92
C THR A 148 -7.65 1.53 3.09
N LEU A 149 -8.16 2.60 3.70
CA LEU A 149 -8.27 3.90 3.04
C LEU A 149 -6.91 4.57 2.90
N LEU A 150 -6.63 5.07 1.71
CA LEU A 150 -5.46 5.86 1.36
C LEU A 150 -5.94 7.28 1.00
N ARG A 151 -5.51 8.29 1.75
CA ARG A 151 -5.87 9.68 1.44
C ARG A 151 -5.25 10.11 0.11
N ALA A 152 -6.07 10.62 -0.79
CA ALA A 152 -5.63 11.13 -2.08
C ALA A 152 -4.80 12.42 -1.91
N TRP A 153 -3.99 12.71 -2.92
CA TRP A 153 -3.31 14.01 -3.06
C TRP A 153 -4.25 15.05 -3.68
N ALA A 154 -5.40 15.21 -3.06
CA ALA A 154 -6.44 16.15 -3.45
C ALA A 154 -7.14 16.66 -2.19
N SER A 155 -7.52 17.94 -2.19
CA SER A 155 -8.27 18.58 -1.10
C SER A 155 -9.73 18.76 -1.46
N HIS A 156 -10.58 19.04 -0.48
CA HIS A 156 -11.98 19.39 -0.73
C HIS A 156 -12.13 20.66 -1.58
N SER A 157 -11.15 21.58 -1.52
CA SER A 157 -11.16 22.80 -2.35
C SER A 157 -10.98 22.53 -3.85
N SER A 158 -10.61 21.33 -4.26
CA SER A 158 -10.53 20.92 -5.65
C SER A 158 -11.79 20.24 -6.17
N LEU A 159 -12.84 20.16 -5.35
CA LEU A 159 -14.13 19.61 -5.77
C LEU A 159 -14.90 20.64 -6.58
N GLU A 160 -15.31 20.27 -7.76
CA GLU A 160 -16.18 21.03 -8.65
C GLU A 160 -17.40 20.20 -9.04
N ARG A 161 -18.50 20.86 -9.35
CA ARG A 161 -19.71 20.19 -9.81
C ARG A 161 -19.49 19.58 -11.20
N ILE A 162 -20.02 18.39 -11.39
CA ILE A 162 -19.91 17.64 -12.65
C ILE A 162 -20.75 18.31 -13.76
N ASP A 163 -21.83 18.98 -13.37
CA ASP A 163 -22.74 19.70 -14.30
C ASP A 163 -22.24 21.09 -14.70
N GLY A 164 -21.08 21.54 -14.18
CA GLY A 164 -20.47 22.82 -14.51
C GLY A 164 -21.20 24.05 -13.95
N LEU A 165 -22.19 23.85 -13.09
CA LEU A 165 -22.84 24.94 -12.39
C LEU A 165 -21.99 25.39 -11.21
N ASP A 166 -21.96 26.71 -10.96
CA ASP A 166 -21.26 27.23 -9.79
C ASP A 166 -21.90 26.73 -8.48
N ASP A 167 -21.08 26.41 -7.50
CA ASP A 167 -21.52 26.16 -6.13
C ASP A 167 -21.89 27.49 -5.47
N ASP A 168 -23.00 28.07 -5.87
CA ASP A 168 -23.54 29.24 -5.18
C ASP A 168 -23.80 28.88 -3.71
N PRO A 169 -23.29 29.67 -2.76
CA PRO A 169 -23.64 29.46 -1.36
C PRO A 169 -25.14 29.60 -1.24
N PRO A 170 -25.83 28.76 -0.46
CA PRO A 170 -27.28 28.92 -0.24
C PRO A 170 -27.54 30.37 0.22
N PRO A 171 -28.57 31.02 -0.30
CA PRO A 171 -28.87 32.41 0.05
C PRO A 171 -28.88 32.55 1.57
N PRO A 172 -28.33 33.64 2.14
CA PRO A 172 -28.28 33.81 3.57
C PRO A 172 -29.73 33.76 4.07
N SER A 173 -30.04 32.86 4.97
CA SER A 173 -31.35 32.72 5.58
C SER A 173 -31.61 33.93 6.49
N GLY A 174 -31.85 35.07 5.88
CA GLY A 174 -32.31 36.31 6.49
C GLY A 174 -33.84 36.36 6.43
N GLY A 175 -34.48 35.80 7.42
CA GLY A 175 -35.93 35.85 7.60
C GLY A 175 -36.29 35.46 9.01
N ARG A 176 -36.42 36.45 9.89
CA ARG A 176 -37.14 36.32 11.17
C ARG A 176 -38.58 35.93 10.86
N GLY A 177 -38.91 34.65 11.03
CA GLY A 177 -40.25 34.12 11.02
C GLY A 177 -40.56 33.50 12.36
N PHE A 178 -41.43 34.15 13.11
CA PHE A 178 -42.04 33.66 14.34
C PHE A 178 -43.00 32.51 14.03
N GLY A 179 -42.92 31.40 14.79
CA GLY A 179 -44.04 30.47 15.02
C GLY A 179 -44.23 29.36 14.00
N GLY A 180 -43.98 28.12 14.41
CA GLY A 180 -44.45 26.94 13.70
C GLY A 180 -43.74 25.67 14.22
N SER A 181 -44.43 24.93 15.08
CA SER A 181 -44.11 23.56 15.45
C SER A 181 -43.84 22.72 14.19
N SER A 182 -42.69 22.20 14.00
CA SER A 182 -42.39 21.29 12.89
C SER A 182 -41.70 20.04 13.37
N SER A 183 -42.34 18.93 13.05
CA SER A 183 -41.84 17.56 12.99
C SER A 183 -40.39 17.51 12.49
N GLY A 184 -39.55 16.80 13.24
CA GLY A 184 -38.12 16.72 13.03
C GLY A 184 -37.69 16.17 11.69
N THR A 185 -37.45 17.02 10.74
CA THR A 185 -36.56 16.73 9.60
C THR A 185 -35.12 16.79 10.08
N LYS A 186 -34.43 15.67 10.08
CA LYS A 186 -32.99 15.59 10.35
C LYS A 186 -32.29 16.52 9.35
N ARG A 187 -31.81 17.67 9.82
CA ARG A 187 -30.95 18.56 9.04
C ARG A 187 -29.79 17.72 8.50
N ALA A 188 -29.69 17.59 7.17
CA ALA A 188 -28.51 17.07 6.53
C ALA A 188 -27.34 17.97 6.97
N LYS A 189 -26.37 17.39 7.70
CA LYS A 189 -25.14 18.11 8.08
C LYS A 189 -24.36 18.35 6.80
N GLY A 190 -24.34 19.58 6.30
CA GLY A 190 -23.41 20.04 5.28
C GLY A 190 -21.95 19.88 5.76
N ASP A 191 -21.01 20.00 4.86
CA ASP A 191 -19.60 20.15 5.19
C ASP A 191 -19.32 21.50 5.88
N PHE A 192 -18.05 21.84 6.06
CA PHE A 192 -17.61 23.10 6.67
C PHE A 192 -18.22 24.37 6.02
N ARG A 193 -18.68 24.32 4.75
CA ARG A 193 -19.31 25.42 4.02
C ARG A 193 -20.83 25.25 3.88
N GLY A 194 -21.44 24.24 4.49
CA GLY A 194 -22.87 23.95 4.37
C GLY A 194 -23.27 23.26 3.06
N LEU A 195 -22.33 22.92 2.19
CA LEU A 195 -22.54 22.24 0.93
C LEU A 195 -22.71 20.73 1.12
N LEU A 196 -23.64 20.12 0.40
CA LEU A 196 -23.83 18.67 0.35
C LEU A 196 -22.93 18.08 -0.73
N LEU A 197 -21.69 17.79 -0.38
CA LEU A 197 -20.74 17.17 -1.28
C LEU A 197 -21.02 15.67 -1.46
N SER A 198 -21.15 15.22 -2.70
CA SER A 198 -21.41 13.83 -3.07
C SER A 198 -20.57 13.43 -4.28
N ASN A 199 -20.17 12.17 -4.36
CA ASN A 199 -19.48 11.60 -5.54
C ASN A 199 -20.36 11.58 -6.81
N GLN A 200 -21.66 11.80 -6.67
CA GLN A 200 -22.60 11.88 -7.81
C GLN A 200 -22.65 13.28 -8.42
N THR A 201 -22.42 14.30 -7.60
CA THR A 201 -22.56 15.71 -7.98
C THR A 201 -21.23 16.43 -8.13
N HIS A 202 -20.16 15.93 -7.47
CA HIS A 202 -18.86 16.60 -7.44
C HIS A 202 -17.71 15.64 -7.80
N ARG A 203 -16.71 16.19 -8.47
CA ARG A 203 -15.45 15.52 -8.81
C ARG A 203 -14.28 16.43 -8.50
N SER A 204 -13.15 15.85 -8.10
CA SER A 204 -11.92 16.61 -7.88
C SER A 204 -11.23 16.95 -9.20
N THR A 205 -10.89 18.20 -9.41
CA THR A 205 -10.06 18.66 -10.55
C THR A 205 -8.60 18.30 -10.39
N SER A 206 -8.14 18.08 -9.16
CA SER A 206 -6.76 17.65 -8.89
C SER A 206 -6.54 16.16 -9.10
N ASP A 207 -7.54 15.31 -8.80
CA ASP A 207 -7.51 13.86 -8.97
C ASP A 207 -8.94 13.35 -9.19
N ASP A 208 -9.32 13.19 -10.46
CA ASP A 208 -10.67 12.87 -10.88
C ASP A 208 -11.10 11.44 -10.55
N GLU A 209 -10.16 10.54 -10.24
CA GLU A 209 -10.43 9.18 -9.81
C GLU A 209 -10.59 9.04 -8.28
N ALA A 210 -10.16 10.02 -7.49
CA ALA A 210 -10.37 10.03 -6.03
C ALA A 210 -11.85 10.20 -5.67
N ARG A 211 -12.30 9.53 -4.63
CA ARG A 211 -13.71 9.57 -4.19
C ARG A 211 -13.83 10.00 -2.73
N LEU A 212 -14.85 10.78 -2.44
CA LEU A 212 -15.24 11.09 -1.07
C LEU A 212 -15.69 9.82 -0.37
N PHE A 213 -15.04 9.50 0.73
CA PHE A 213 -15.37 8.32 1.52
C PHE A 213 -15.26 8.60 3.02
N LYS A 214 -16.20 8.03 3.79
CA LYS A 214 -16.25 8.11 5.27
C LYS A 214 -15.91 6.76 5.85
N LYS A 215 -14.90 6.70 6.71
CA LYS A 215 -14.54 5.46 7.40
C LYS A 215 -15.57 5.01 8.42
N ALA A 216 -16.21 5.96 9.12
CA ALA A 216 -17.20 5.70 10.16
C ALA A 216 -18.19 6.86 10.28
N PRO A 217 -19.39 6.64 10.87
CA PRO A 217 -20.31 7.72 11.25
C PRO A 217 -19.61 8.72 12.17
N GLY A 218 -19.78 10.01 11.93
CA GLY A 218 -19.17 11.09 12.72
C GLY A 218 -17.78 11.53 12.27
N VAL A 219 -17.09 10.77 11.40
CA VAL A 219 -15.84 11.18 10.78
C VAL A 219 -16.12 11.92 9.48
N GLY A 220 -15.37 13.00 9.19
CA GLY A 220 -15.45 13.72 7.92
C GLY A 220 -15.14 12.81 6.72
N ALA A 221 -15.77 13.07 5.57
CA ALA A 221 -15.40 12.44 4.32
C ALA A 221 -14.07 13.01 3.82
N PHE A 222 -13.23 12.17 3.23
CA PHE A 222 -11.98 12.59 2.59
C PHE A 222 -11.92 11.99 1.19
N LEU A 223 -11.33 12.74 0.25
CA LEU A 223 -10.95 12.19 -1.04
C LEU A 223 -9.93 11.08 -0.83
N SER A 224 -10.27 9.88 -1.28
CA SER A 224 -9.52 8.66 -0.95
C SER A 224 -9.56 7.65 -2.08
N PHE A 225 -8.57 6.79 -2.08
CA PHE A 225 -8.55 5.48 -2.72
C PHE A 225 -8.65 4.39 -1.64
N MET A 226 -8.84 3.17 -2.06
CA MET A 226 -8.87 2.01 -1.18
C MET A 226 -7.81 1.01 -1.61
N GLY A 227 -6.83 0.76 -0.73
CA GLY A 227 -5.81 -0.25 -0.94
C GLY A 227 -6.25 -1.58 -0.32
N HIS A 228 -6.11 -2.67 -1.06
CA HIS A 228 -6.51 -4.01 -0.65
C HIS A 228 -5.31 -4.93 -0.66
N CYS A 229 -5.23 -5.83 0.32
CA CYS A 229 -4.21 -6.87 0.40
C CYS A 229 -4.83 -8.23 0.68
N VAL A 230 -4.26 -9.26 0.07
CA VAL A 230 -4.42 -10.65 0.50
C VAL A 230 -3.09 -11.09 1.10
N MET A 231 -3.15 -11.55 2.33
CA MET A 231 -2.01 -12.01 3.13
C MET A 231 -2.14 -13.52 3.36
N GLU A 232 -1.06 -14.27 3.24
CA GLU A 232 -1.03 -15.65 3.70
C GLU A 232 -0.90 -15.71 5.23
N ASN A 233 -1.54 -16.69 5.87
CA ASN A 233 -1.73 -16.71 7.32
C ASN A 233 -0.57 -17.35 8.10
N ARG A 234 0.38 -18.05 7.46
CA ARG A 234 1.50 -18.72 8.15
C ARG A 234 2.50 -17.71 8.65
N ASN A 235 3.01 -16.89 7.76
CA ASN A 235 4.12 -15.96 8.01
C ASN A 235 3.72 -14.48 7.87
N GLY A 236 2.51 -14.18 7.40
CA GLY A 236 2.01 -12.82 7.26
C GLY A 236 2.60 -12.09 6.05
N LEU A 237 2.93 -12.81 4.97
CA LEU A 237 3.40 -12.24 3.71
C LEU A 237 2.22 -11.86 2.82
N VAL A 238 2.28 -10.68 2.23
CA VAL A 238 1.25 -10.22 1.28
C VAL A 238 1.49 -10.89 -0.06
N VAL A 239 0.49 -11.64 -0.54
CA VAL A 239 0.58 -12.41 -1.80
C VAL A 239 -0.12 -11.73 -2.98
N ALA A 240 -1.07 -10.84 -2.71
CA ALA A 240 -1.72 -10.01 -3.72
C ALA A 240 -2.09 -8.64 -3.14
N SER A 241 -2.07 -7.61 -3.99
CA SER A 241 -2.49 -6.27 -3.61
C SER A 241 -3.10 -5.54 -4.79
N GLU A 242 -4.08 -4.69 -4.52
CA GLU A 242 -4.79 -3.89 -5.53
C GLU A 242 -5.21 -2.55 -4.94
N VAL A 243 -5.37 -1.53 -5.79
CA VAL A 243 -5.99 -0.26 -5.41
C VAL A 243 -7.23 -0.03 -6.25
N SER A 244 -8.31 0.36 -5.59
CA SER A 244 -9.58 0.73 -6.21
C SER A 244 -10.03 2.13 -5.81
N GLN A 245 -11.05 2.65 -6.50
CA GLN A 245 -11.78 3.80 -6.01
C GLN A 245 -12.50 3.44 -4.71
N ALA A 246 -12.56 4.39 -3.77
CA ALA A 246 -13.22 4.17 -2.49
C ALA A 246 -14.75 4.19 -2.66
N THR A 247 -15.35 3.01 -2.79
CA THR A 247 -16.79 2.80 -2.89
C THR A 247 -17.27 1.75 -1.87
N GLY A 248 -18.56 1.70 -1.57
CA GLY A 248 -19.10 0.76 -0.57
C GLY A 248 -19.00 -0.73 -0.94
N LYS A 249 -18.76 -1.07 -2.23
CA LYS A 249 -18.58 -2.46 -2.70
C LYS A 249 -17.12 -2.81 -3.01
N ALA A 250 -16.24 -1.80 -3.11
CA ALA A 250 -14.87 -1.95 -3.60
C ALA A 250 -14.06 -3.03 -2.86
N GLU A 251 -14.23 -3.14 -1.54
CA GLU A 251 -13.52 -4.14 -0.73
C GLU A 251 -13.86 -5.56 -1.14
N ARG A 252 -15.15 -5.86 -1.32
CA ARG A 252 -15.61 -7.20 -1.71
C ARG A 252 -15.22 -7.55 -3.13
N ASP A 253 -15.38 -6.61 -4.06
CA ASP A 253 -15.04 -6.81 -5.46
C ASP A 253 -13.53 -7.03 -5.65
N ALA A 254 -12.69 -6.26 -4.99
CA ALA A 254 -11.24 -6.42 -5.00
C ALA A 254 -10.81 -7.74 -4.34
N ALA A 255 -11.43 -8.09 -3.21
CA ALA A 255 -11.17 -9.36 -2.52
C ALA A 255 -11.46 -10.57 -3.43
N LEU A 256 -12.58 -10.56 -4.16
CA LEU A 256 -12.92 -11.63 -5.11
C LEU A 256 -11.95 -11.71 -6.27
N ARG A 257 -11.57 -10.58 -6.89
CA ARG A 257 -10.57 -10.57 -7.97
C ARG A 257 -9.22 -11.13 -7.49
N MET A 258 -8.73 -10.69 -6.35
CA MET A 258 -7.47 -11.19 -5.79
C MET A 258 -7.57 -12.66 -5.37
N ALA A 259 -8.69 -13.08 -4.78
CA ALA A 259 -8.91 -14.47 -4.37
C ALA A 259 -8.88 -15.44 -5.57
N ARG A 260 -9.46 -15.04 -6.71
CA ARG A 260 -9.42 -15.82 -7.96
C ARG A 260 -8.00 -15.99 -8.52
N SER A 261 -7.11 -15.05 -8.26
CA SER A 261 -5.71 -15.12 -8.71
C SER A 261 -4.80 -15.97 -7.81
N LEU A 262 -5.28 -16.42 -6.65
CA LEU A 262 -4.50 -17.25 -5.73
C LEU A 262 -4.19 -18.62 -6.35
N ARG A 263 -2.90 -18.89 -6.50
CA ARG A 263 -2.40 -20.17 -7.03
C ARG A 263 -2.47 -21.27 -5.97
N GLY A 264 -2.59 -22.50 -6.38
CA GLY A 264 -2.57 -23.70 -5.53
C GLY A 264 -3.69 -24.67 -5.89
N ALA A 265 -3.40 -25.97 -5.77
CA ALA A 265 -4.34 -27.06 -6.11
C ALA A 265 -5.26 -27.44 -4.93
N HIS A 266 -4.92 -27.04 -3.70
CA HIS A 266 -5.65 -27.42 -2.50
C HIS A 266 -6.82 -26.48 -2.21
N GLN A 267 -7.75 -26.96 -1.40
CA GLN A 267 -8.88 -26.19 -0.92
C GLN A 267 -8.36 -24.99 -0.10
N LYS A 268 -8.74 -23.79 -0.50
CA LYS A 268 -8.28 -22.55 0.13
C LYS A 268 -9.31 -22.01 1.12
N THR A 269 -8.85 -21.31 2.14
CA THR A 269 -9.70 -20.57 3.06
C THR A 269 -9.36 -19.06 2.97
N LEU A 270 -10.37 -18.21 3.05
CA LEU A 270 -10.19 -16.76 3.05
C LEU A 270 -10.82 -16.14 4.31
N GLY A 271 -9.98 -15.64 5.22
CA GLY A 271 -10.39 -14.88 6.38
C GLY A 271 -10.71 -13.44 6.01
N ALA A 272 -11.87 -12.93 6.44
CA ALA A 272 -12.28 -11.54 6.23
C ALA A 272 -13.06 -11.00 7.42
N ASP A 273 -13.23 -9.68 7.49
CA ASP A 273 -13.98 -9.04 8.56
C ASP A 273 -15.51 -9.15 8.36
N LYS A 274 -16.29 -8.69 9.34
CA LYS A 274 -17.76 -8.71 9.30
C LYS A 274 -18.38 -7.86 8.17
N GLY A 275 -17.64 -6.91 7.60
CA GLY A 275 -18.07 -6.11 6.46
C GLY A 275 -18.21 -6.92 5.17
N TYR A 276 -17.51 -8.06 5.11
CA TYR A 276 -17.59 -9.01 4.00
C TYR A 276 -18.69 -10.06 4.17
N ASP A 277 -19.40 -10.11 5.30
CA ASP A 277 -20.48 -11.07 5.55
C ASP A 277 -21.75 -10.71 4.77
N THR A 278 -21.72 -10.98 3.48
CA THR A 278 -22.86 -10.83 2.55
C THR A 278 -23.11 -12.15 1.81
N ARG A 279 -24.38 -12.43 1.51
CA ARG A 279 -24.76 -13.67 0.79
C ARG A 279 -24.03 -13.80 -0.53
N GLU A 280 -23.96 -12.73 -1.30
CA GLU A 280 -23.30 -12.63 -2.59
C GLU A 280 -21.80 -13.00 -2.46
N PHE A 281 -21.05 -12.32 -1.60
CA PHE A 281 -19.62 -12.55 -1.42
C PHE A 281 -19.30 -13.98 -0.95
N VAL A 282 -20.08 -14.52 0.00
CA VAL A 282 -19.92 -15.88 0.51
C VAL A 282 -20.22 -16.91 -0.56
N ALA A 283 -21.28 -16.71 -1.38
CA ALA A 283 -21.60 -17.59 -2.50
C ALA A 283 -20.50 -17.57 -3.57
N ASP A 284 -20.01 -16.38 -3.94
CA ASP A 284 -18.96 -16.22 -4.94
C ASP A 284 -17.65 -16.90 -4.53
N LEU A 285 -17.26 -16.80 -3.26
CA LEU A 285 -16.09 -17.52 -2.74
C LEU A 285 -16.26 -19.04 -2.89
N ARG A 286 -17.42 -19.58 -2.53
CA ARG A 286 -17.73 -21.02 -2.65
C ARG A 286 -17.72 -21.51 -4.09
N ILE A 287 -18.29 -20.73 -5.02
CA ILE A 287 -18.26 -21.02 -6.46
C ILE A 287 -16.81 -21.11 -6.97
N ASN A 288 -15.90 -20.29 -6.41
CA ASN A 288 -14.48 -20.31 -6.76
C ASN A 288 -13.67 -21.35 -5.95
N GLY A 289 -14.31 -22.28 -5.23
CA GLY A 289 -13.65 -23.33 -4.45
C GLY A 289 -12.91 -22.81 -3.20
N ILE A 290 -13.29 -21.62 -2.68
CA ILE A 290 -12.67 -20.99 -1.52
C ILE A 290 -13.63 -21.06 -0.34
N THR A 291 -13.19 -21.64 0.78
CA THR A 291 -13.97 -21.69 2.01
C THR A 291 -13.98 -20.31 2.68
N PRO A 292 -15.16 -19.68 2.88
CA PRO A 292 -15.26 -18.36 3.50
C PRO A 292 -15.10 -18.43 5.01
N HIS A 293 -14.00 -17.94 5.55
CA HIS A 293 -13.80 -17.72 6.99
C HIS A 293 -14.06 -16.26 7.35
N VAL A 294 -15.24 -15.76 6.97
CA VAL A 294 -15.67 -14.37 7.23
C VAL A 294 -16.23 -14.26 8.64
N ALA A 295 -15.85 -13.22 9.36
CA ALA A 295 -16.39 -12.94 10.68
C ALA A 295 -17.91 -12.69 10.60
N GLN A 296 -18.68 -13.40 11.41
CA GLN A 296 -20.15 -13.32 11.38
C GLN A 296 -20.64 -11.94 11.81
N ASN A 297 -21.54 -11.37 11.02
CA ASN A 297 -22.22 -10.12 11.33
C ASN A 297 -23.62 -10.42 11.91
N ILE A 298 -23.65 -10.77 13.19
CA ILE A 298 -24.88 -11.08 13.92
C ILE A 298 -25.41 -9.77 14.52
N GLN A 299 -26.46 -9.22 13.93
CA GLN A 299 -27.20 -8.08 14.45
C GLN A 299 -28.67 -8.48 14.62
N THR A 300 -29.41 -7.79 15.50
CA THR A 300 -30.80 -8.09 15.91
C THR A 300 -31.78 -8.31 14.74
N ARG A 301 -31.47 -7.85 13.53
CA ARG A 301 -32.32 -7.94 12.35
C ARG A 301 -31.66 -8.60 11.12
N ARG A 302 -30.46 -9.16 11.29
CA ARG A 302 -29.69 -9.73 10.15
C ARG A 302 -28.99 -11.02 10.58
N SER A 303 -29.27 -12.11 9.86
CA SER A 303 -28.51 -13.35 10.00
C SER A 303 -27.23 -13.32 9.19
N SER A 304 -26.16 -13.93 9.70
CA SER A 304 -24.92 -14.13 8.94
C SER A 304 -25.13 -15.03 7.72
N ALA A 305 -24.38 -14.77 6.66
CA ALA A 305 -24.30 -15.64 5.48
C ALA A 305 -23.40 -16.88 5.73
N ILE A 306 -22.62 -16.88 6.82
CA ILE A 306 -21.77 -18.02 7.20
C ILE A 306 -22.59 -19.06 7.94
N ASP A 307 -22.59 -20.27 7.42
CA ASP A 307 -23.32 -21.39 7.99
C ASP A 307 -22.66 -21.96 9.28
N GLY A 308 -23.46 -22.68 10.05
CA GLY A 308 -22.99 -23.28 11.31
C GLY A 308 -21.93 -24.37 11.12
N ARG A 309 -21.80 -24.99 9.93
CA ARG A 309 -20.73 -25.95 9.66
C ARG A 309 -19.40 -25.24 9.59
N THR A 310 -19.33 -24.15 8.85
CA THR A 310 -18.12 -23.32 8.74
C THR A 310 -17.74 -22.72 10.10
N ALA A 311 -18.69 -22.13 10.83
CA ALA A 311 -18.41 -21.42 12.07
C ALA A 311 -17.94 -22.34 13.22
N ARG A 312 -18.39 -23.60 13.25
CA ARG A 312 -17.97 -24.58 14.29
C ARG A 312 -16.66 -25.28 13.99
N HIS A 313 -16.13 -25.16 12.77
CA HIS A 313 -14.85 -25.75 12.42
C HIS A 313 -13.70 -25.07 13.12
N GLN A 314 -12.78 -25.84 13.73
CA GLN A 314 -11.63 -25.30 14.46
C GLN A 314 -10.79 -24.32 13.63
N GLY A 315 -10.57 -24.60 12.36
CA GLY A 315 -9.84 -23.75 11.42
C GLY A 315 -10.48 -22.38 11.21
N TYR A 316 -11.79 -22.23 11.40
CA TYR A 316 -12.47 -20.94 11.32
C TYR A 316 -11.98 -19.99 12.42
N ALA A 317 -11.95 -20.43 13.69
CA ALA A 317 -11.47 -19.63 14.79
C ALA A 317 -9.99 -19.24 14.62
N GLN A 318 -9.15 -20.15 14.11
CA GLN A 318 -7.76 -19.90 13.80
C GLN A 318 -7.61 -18.82 12.70
N SER A 319 -8.39 -18.90 11.63
CA SER A 319 -8.39 -17.92 10.53
C SER A 319 -8.82 -16.54 11.00
N ILE A 320 -9.87 -16.44 11.83
CA ILE A 320 -10.34 -15.17 12.40
C ILE A 320 -9.26 -14.52 13.26
N ASN A 321 -8.50 -15.31 14.03
CA ASN A 321 -7.39 -14.77 14.81
C ASN A 321 -6.19 -14.38 13.92
N ALA A 322 -5.84 -15.21 12.95
CA ALA A 322 -4.72 -14.93 12.02
C ALA A 322 -4.98 -13.67 11.19
N ARG A 323 -6.23 -13.41 10.80
CA ARG A 323 -6.65 -12.23 10.04
C ARG A 323 -6.18 -10.91 10.67
N LYS A 324 -6.14 -10.82 11.98
CA LYS A 324 -5.71 -9.59 12.68
C LYS A 324 -4.29 -9.14 12.31
N ARG A 325 -3.46 -10.06 11.82
CA ARG A 325 -2.09 -9.74 11.38
C ARG A 325 -2.06 -8.81 10.16
N ILE A 326 -3.11 -8.78 9.33
CA ILE A 326 -3.16 -7.89 8.16
C ILE A 326 -3.19 -6.41 8.58
N GLU A 327 -3.70 -6.12 9.78
CA GLU A 327 -3.67 -4.77 10.34
C GLU A 327 -2.22 -4.28 10.59
N GLN A 328 -1.28 -5.21 10.88
CA GLN A 328 0.15 -4.89 11.00
C GLN A 328 0.75 -4.46 9.67
N VAL A 329 0.32 -5.08 8.54
CA VAL A 329 0.73 -4.68 7.19
C VAL A 329 0.33 -3.23 6.93
N PHE A 330 -0.94 -2.90 7.15
CA PHE A 330 -1.45 -1.54 6.92
C PHE A 330 -0.88 -0.52 7.92
N GLY A 331 -0.68 -0.94 9.18
CA GLY A 331 -0.02 -0.13 10.19
C GLY A 331 1.39 0.25 9.76
N TRP A 332 2.19 -0.72 9.31
CA TRP A 332 3.54 -0.49 8.83
C TRP A 332 3.56 0.42 7.58
N ILE A 333 2.74 0.12 6.57
CA ILE A 333 2.67 0.91 5.33
C ILE A 333 2.31 2.37 5.63
N LYS A 334 1.36 2.62 6.52
CA LYS A 334 0.87 3.97 6.81
C LYS A 334 1.76 4.76 7.76
N GLN A 335 2.30 4.11 8.78
CA GLN A 335 3.04 4.79 9.85
C GLN A 335 4.54 4.75 9.60
N SER A 336 5.13 3.56 9.48
CA SER A 336 6.57 3.39 9.32
C SER A 336 7.04 3.81 7.93
N ALA A 337 6.35 3.35 6.89
CA ALA A 337 6.69 3.69 5.51
C ALA A 337 6.08 5.02 5.01
N GLY A 338 5.36 5.75 5.87
CA GLY A 338 4.89 7.10 5.61
C GLY A 338 3.77 7.26 4.58
N LEU A 339 3.09 6.17 4.15
CA LEU A 339 2.03 6.21 3.13
C LEU A 339 0.66 6.60 3.72
N ARG A 340 0.62 7.45 4.74
CA ARG A 340 -0.63 7.93 5.33
C ARG A 340 -1.40 8.83 4.36
N GLN A 341 -0.68 9.61 3.57
CA GLN A 341 -1.20 10.45 2.49
C GLN A 341 -0.39 10.19 1.23
N LEU A 342 -1.09 9.92 0.15
CA LEU A 342 -0.48 9.68 -1.16
C LEU A 342 0.16 10.96 -1.70
N LYS A 343 1.21 10.83 -2.49
CA LYS A 343 1.85 11.90 -3.27
C LYS A 343 1.76 11.64 -4.78
N ALA A 344 0.92 10.70 -5.16
CA ALA A 344 0.61 10.35 -6.54
C ALA A 344 -0.88 10.61 -6.82
N ARG A 345 -1.22 10.88 -8.06
CA ARG A 345 -2.57 11.12 -8.55
C ARG A 345 -2.94 10.05 -9.58
N GLY A 346 -4.23 9.73 -9.62
CA GLY A 346 -4.77 8.69 -10.47
C GLY A 346 -4.53 7.27 -9.92
N ARG A 347 -5.51 6.40 -10.10
CA ARG A 347 -5.57 5.05 -9.53
C ARG A 347 -4.33 4.20 -9.87
N SER A 348 -3.89 4.25 -11.13
CA SER A 348 -2.77 3.43 -11.59
C SER A 348 -1.45 3.79 -10.89
N LYS A 349 -1.11 5.10 -10.79
CA LYS A 349 0.11 5.52 -10.06
C LYS A 349 0.00 5.24 -8.56
N VAL A 350 -1.19 5.47 -7.99
CA VAL A 350 -1.47 5.15 -6.58
C VAL A 350 -1.31 3.65 -6.34
N GLY A 351 -1.80 2.81 -7.26
CA GLY A 351 -1.65 1.36 -7.21
C GLY A 351 -0.19 0.91 -7.25
N ALA A 352 0.61 1.51 -8.13
CA ALA A 352 2.04 1.23 -8.20
C ALA A 352 2.78 1.62 -6.91
N VAL A 353 2.51 2.83 -6.38
CA VAL A 353 3.10 3.28 -5.10
C VAL A 353 2.70 2.36 -3.95
N PHE A 354 1.43 2.01 -3.84
CA PHE A 354 0.95 1.11 -2.79
C PHE A 354 1.64 -0.26 -2.86
N ARG A 355 1.75 -0.83 -4.07
CA ARG A 355 2.38 -2.13 -4.28
C ARG A 355 3.88 -2.11 -4.02
N LEU A 356 4.57 -1.00 -4.33
CA LEU A 356 5.97 -0.81 -3.93
C LEU A 356 6.14 -0.89 -2.40
N HIS A 357 5.23 -0.28 -1.64
CA HIS A 357 5.24 -0.36 -0.17
C HIS A 357 4.94 -1.77 0.34
N VAL A 358 4.08 -2.52 -0.36
CA VAL A 358 3.85 -3.96 -0.09
C VAL A 358 5.12 -4.78 -0.35
N VAL A 359 5.85 -4.52 -1.44
CA VAL A 359 7.15 -5.17 -1.72
C VAL A 359 8.15 -4.86 -0.62
N ALA A 360 8.25 -3.59 -0.18
CA ALA A 360 9.14 -3.18 0.90
C ALA A 360 8.79 -3.88 2.23
N TYR A 361 7.50 -3.96 2.57
CA TYR A 361 7.02 -4.73 3.73
C TYR A 361 7.44 -6.19 3.65
N ASN A 362 7.18 -6.84 2.52
CA ASN A 362 7.53 -8.25 2.33
C ASN A 362 9.05 -8.47 2.42
N LEU A 363 9.86 -7.62 1.82
CA LEU A 363 11.33 -7.71 1.91
C LEU A 363 11.81 -7.70 3.37
N ILE A 364 11.31 -6.78 4.19
CA ILE A 364 11.64 -6.73 5.62
C ILE A 364 11.15 -7.99 6.32
N ARG A 365 9.90 -8.41 6.06
CA ARG A 365 9.30 -9.57 6.71
C ARG A 365 10.04 -10.86 6.37
N ILE A 366 10.37 -11.08 5.09
CA ILE A 366 11.14 -12.23 4.60
C ILE A 366 12.52 -12.24 5.27
N THR A 367 13.21 -11.10 5.27
CA THR A 367 14.53 -11.00 5.92
C THR A 367 14.48 -11.41 7.39
N ASN A 368 13.46 -10.96 8.13
CA ASN A 368 13.31 -11.34 9.54
C ASN A 368 13.00 -12.83 9.72
N LEU A 369 12.21 -13.43 8.81
CA LEU A 369 11.87 -14.85 8.87
C LEU A 369 13.11 -15.73 8.56
N LEU A 370 13.89 -15.39 7.54
CA LEU A 370 15.09 -16.12 7.18
C LEU A 370 16.14 -16.06 8.29
N ARG A 371 16.36 -14.89 8.88
CA ARG A 371 17.25 -14.73 10.04
C ARG A 371 16.81 -15.57 11.25
N ALA A 372 15.49 -15.63 11.51
CA ALA A 372 15.00 -16.47 12.59
C ALA A 372 15.24 -17.96 12.35
N GLN A 373 15.21 -18.41 11.09
CA GLN A 373 15.58 -19.78 10.72
C GLN A 373 17.08 -20.06 10.89
N GLU A 374 17.95 -19.10 10.50
CA GLU A 374 19.40 -19.21 10.68
C GLU A 374 19.82 -19.31 12.16
N VAL A 375 19.09 -18.65 13.07
CA VAL A 375 19.37 -18.73 14.53
C VAL A 375 18.89 -20.04 15.14
N MET A 376 17.90 -20.71 14.53
CA MET A 376 17.36 -21.99 15.02
C MET A 376 18.07 -23.23 14.43
N ALA A 377 18.83 -23.04 13.35
CA ALA A 377 19.60 -24.10 12.70
C ALA A 377 21.01 -24.21 13.30
#